data_440e216b71af80564d21f2e48e12a02f
#
_entry.id   440e216b71af80564d21f2e48e12a02f
#
_cell.length_a   1.000
_cell.length_b   1.000
_cell.length_c   1.000
_cell.angle_alpha   90.00
_cell.angle_beta   90.00
_cell.angle_gamma   90.00
#
_symmetry.space_group_name_H-M   'P 1'
#
loop_
_entity.id
_entity.type
_entity.pdbx_description
1 polymer ?
#
loop_
_entity_poly.entity_id
_entity_poly.type
_entity_poly.pdbx_seq_one_letter_code
_entity_poly.pdbx_strand_id
1 'polypeptide(L)'
;MDSFQVYSDMKARTNGEIYIGVVGPVRTGKSTFIKRFMDLLVLPNMTDEHARERTQDELPQSASGTTIMTTEPKFVPKEAAAVRLSDDVEVKIRLIDCVGYMVEGASGHIENDVERQVKTPWFEYEIPFTKAAAIGTQKVIHDHATIGFVVTTDGSVTELPRESYIPAEEKTVKELQSIGKPFLILLNCQKPYSDEAQTLAEELGEKYKARVVPVNCEQLKTEDIHEIMRQILYEFPVTEVEFYVPGWVEMLTREHRIKQDLLSNIKTTMDGMSDIRSVVSGSVESESPYIDQITVMKVEMDTGKVQIQISFEQKYYYEVLSELTGTQISGEYELIRTMKDLSDMKQEFGQIKDAFADVKMKGYVVVSPSREDIKLEEPVIIKQGSKFGVKIRSEAPSIHMIRANIETEIAPIVGSEQQAQDLADYIKKESESPEGVWGTNIFGKSVEELVMDGMRNKLTMINDESQMKLQDSMQKIVNDSNGGLVCIII
;
A
#
# COMPACT_ATOMS: atom_id res chain seq x y z
N MET A 1 -19.26 -18.38 -5.12
CA MET A 1 -19.51 -17.58 -6.34
C MET A 1 -20.55 -18.29 -7.18
N ASP A 2 -21.49 -17.55 -7.70
CA ASP A 2 -22.43 -18.07 -8.70
C ASP A 2 -21.66 -18.30 -10.01
N SER A 3 -22.02 -19.35 -10.78
CA SER A 3 -21.35 -19.66 -12.06
C SER A 3 -21.36 -18.46 -13.03
N PHE A 4 -22.39 -17.65 -12.98
CA PHE A 4 -22.51 -16.41 -13.74
C PHE A 4 -21.36 -15.42 -13.45
N GLN A 5 -21.05 -15.18 -12.17
CA GLN A 5 -20.00 -14.27 -11.74
C GLN A 5 -18.62 -14.73 -12.24
N VAL A 6 -18.34 -16.03 -12.18
CA VAL A 6 -17.07 -16.62 -12.64
C VAL A 6 -16.79 -16.29 -14.11
N TYR A 7 -17.79 -16.41 -14.99
CA TYR A 7 -17.59 -16.11 -16.41
C TYR A 7 -17.54 -14.62 -16.72
N SER A 8 -18.22 -13.78 -15.95
CA SER A 8 -18.11 -12.33 -16.03
C SER A 8 -16.70 -11.86 -15.67
N ASP A 9 -16.15 -12.37 -14.55
CA ASP A 9 -14.81 -12.05 -14.11
C ASP A 9 -13.76 -12.58 -15.10
N MET A 10 -13.94 -13.79 -15.61
CA MET A 10 -13.08 -14.36 -16.64
C MET A 10 -13.09 -13.53 -17.92
N LYS A 11 -14.27 -13.05 -18.35
CA LYS A 11 -14.40 -12.13 -19.50
C LYS A 11 -13.59 -10.85 -19.32
N ALA A 12 -13.67 -10.26 -18.12
CA ALA A 12 -12.90 -9.05 -17.79
C ALA A 12 -11.39 -9.31 -17.82
N ARG A 13 -10.94 -10.43 -17.23
CA ARG A 13 -9.51 -10.82 -17.16
C ARG A 13 -8.90 -11.19 -18.51
N THR A 14 -9.69 -11.65 -19.47
CA THR A 14 -9.23 -12.11 -20.79
C THR A 14 -9.66 -11.22 -21.96
N ASN A 15 -10.22 -10.04 -21.66
CA ASN A 15 -10.82 -9.15 -22.68
C ASN A 15 -11.87 -9.87 -23.56
N GLY A 16 -12.58 -10.82 -22.98
CA GLY A 16 -13.61 -11.59 -23.67
C GLY A 16 -13.10 -12.73 -24.58
N GLU A 17 -11.78 -12.99 -24.61
CA GLU A 17 -11.17 -14.04 -25.44
C GLU A 17 -10.48 -15.08 -24.55
N ILE A 18 -11.12 -16.24 -24.36
CA ILE A 18 -10.63 -17.33 -23.52
C ILE A 18 -9.98 -18.40 -24.42
N TYR A 19 -8.67 -18.34 -24.55
CA TYR A 19 -7.89 -19.30 -25.33
C TYR A 19 -7.19 -20.26 -24.39
N ILE A 20 -7.66 -21.51 -24.35
CA ILE A 20 -7.24 -22.54 -23.41
C ILE A 20 -6.22 -23.46 -24.04
N GLY A 21 -4.96 -23.36 -23.61
CA GLY A 21 -3.92 -24.33 -23.98
C GLY A 21 -4.03 -25.59 -23.15
N VAL A 22 -4.39 -26.72 -23.74
CA VAL A 22 -4.44 -28.02 -23.06
C VAL A 22 -3.14 -28.76 -23.35
N VAL A 23 -2.25 -28.77 -22.35
CA VAL A 23 -0.86 -29.24 -22.48
C VAL A 23 -0.57 -30.36 -21.49
N GLY A 24 0.61 -30.94 -21.54
CA GLY A 24 1.02 -32.01 -20.63
C GLY A 24 1.62 -33.21 -21.36
N PRO A 25 1.97 -34.29 -20.66
CA PRO A 25 2.53 -35.50 -21.24
C PRO A 25 1.59 -36.13 -22.26
N VAL A 26 2.14 -36.90 -23.21
CA VAL A 26 1.32 -37.67 -24.18
C VAL A 26 0.40 -38.66 -23.44
N ARG A 27 -0.78 -38.92 -23.98
CA ARG A 27 -1.76 -39.95 -23.48
C ARG A 27 -2.35 -39.69 -22.09
N THR A 28 -2.26 -38.51 -21.57
CA THR A 28 -2.89 -38.17 -20.26
C THR A 28 -4.37 -37.83 -20.35
N GLY A 29 -4.99 -37.88 -21.53
CA GLY A 29 -6.43 -37.59 -21.70
C GLY A 29 -6.73 -36.15 -22.16
N LYS A 30 -5.75 -35.39 -22.68
CA LYS A 30 -5.92 -34.01 -23.19
C LYS A 30 -7.08 -33.89 -24.18
N SER A 31 -7.06 -34.66 -25.25
CA SER A 31 -8.09 -34.61 -26.29
C SER A 31 -9.47 -35.08 -25.78
N THR A 32 -9.52 -36.00 -24.80
CA THR A 32 -10.74 -36.39 -24.11
C THR A 32 -11.31 -35.24 -23.28
N PHE A 33 -10.47 -34.54 -22.54
CA PHE A 33 -10.85 -33.35 -21.81
C PHE A 33 -11.40 -32.27 -22.74
N ILE A 34 -10.68 -31.96 -23.85
CA ILE A 34 -11.12 -30.97 -24.84
C ILE A 34 -12.51 -31.33 -25.38
N LYS A 35 -12.69 -32.57 -25.79
CA LYS A 35 -13.98 -33.02 -26.30
C LYS A 35 -15.11 -32.82 -25.27
N ARG A 36 -14.91 -33.27 -24.04
CA ARG A 36 -15.92 -33.15 -22.98
C ARG A 36 -16.19 -31.67 -22.60
N PHE A 37 -15.15 -30.85 -22.56
CA PHE A 37 -15.31 -29.41 -22.32
C PHE A 37 -16.14 -28.74 -23.43
N MET A 38 -15.87 -29.08 -24.69
CA MET A 38 -16.64 -28.58 -25.83
C MET A 38 -18.09 -29.06 -25.81
N ASP A 39 -18.32 -30.36 -25.53
CA ASP A 39 -19.66 -30.97 -25.50
C ASP A 39 -20.52 -30.38 -24.35
N LEU A 40 -19.91 -30.08 -23.21
CA LEU A 40 -20.64 -29.67 -21.99
C LEU A 40 -20.83 -28.16 -21.89
N LEU A 41 -19.84 -27.35 -22.32
CA LEU A 41 -19.86 -25.91 -22.14
C LEU A 41 -20.01 -25.14 -23.44
N VAL A 42 -19.24 -25.47 -24.48
CA VAL A 42 -19.14 -24.61 -25.69
C VAL A 42 -20.31 -24.83 -26.62
N LEU A 43 -20.51 -26.07 -27.10
CA LEU A 43 -21.53 -26.40 -28.09
C LEU A 43 -22.97 -26.08 -27.64
N PRO A 44 -23.39 -26.35 -26.38
CA PRO A 44 -24.72 -26.01 -25.92
C PRO A 44 -25.02 -24.51 -25.88
N ASN A 45 -23.98 -23.70 -25.70
CA ASN A 45 -24.10 -22.26 -25.51
C ASN A 45 -23.69 -21.44 -26.77
N MET A 46 -23.43 -22.09 -27.90
CA MET A 46 -23.20 -21.42 -29.19
C MET A 46 -24.54 -20.94 -29.77
N THR A 47 -24.55 -19.68 -30.22
CA THR A 47 -25.75 -19.05 -30.78
C THR A 47 -25.94 -19.30 -32.27
N ASP A 48 -24.85 -19.57 -33.00
CA ASP A 48 -24.84 -19.84 -34.46
C ASP A 48 -24.85 -21.35 -34.67
N GLU A 49 -25.95 -21.87 -35.28
CA GLU A 49 -26.16 -23.29 -35.53
C GLU A 49 -25.18 -23.87 -36.57
N HIS A 50 -24.85 -23.08 -37.59
CA HIS A 50 -23.87 -23.53 -38.63
C HIS A 50 -22.42 -23.52 -38.07
N ALA A 51 -22.10 -22.59 -37.19
CA ALA A 51 -20.83 -22.60 -36.47
C ALA A 51 -20.73 -23.78 -35.54
N ARG A 52 -21.86 -24.15 -34.86
CA ARG A 52 -21.94 -25.29 -33.94
C ARG A 52 -21.72 -26.61 -34.65
N GLU A 53 -22.38 -26.83 -35.82
CA GLU A 53 -22.19 -28.06 -36.66
C GLU A 53 -20.71 -28.18 -37.12
N ARG A 54 -20.14 -27.12 -37.62
CA ARG A 54 -18.70 -27.10 -38.02
C ARG A 54 -17.78 -27.39 -36.85
N THR A 55 -18.04 -26.80 -35.69
CA THR A 55 -17.27 -27.02 -34.47
C THR A 55 -17.35 -28.48 -34.01
N GLN A 56 -18.51 -29.12 -34.15
CA GLN A 56 -18.71 -30.55 -33.83
C GLN A 56 -17.85 -31.45 -34.72
N ASP A 57 -17.73 -31.14 -36.00
CA ASP A 57 -16.87 -31.89 -36.94
C ASP A 57 -15.38 -31.68 -36.67
N GLU A 58 -15.01 -30.58 -36.07
CA GLU A 58 -13.63 -30.24 -35.72
C GLU A 58 -13.16 -30.86 -34.41
N LEU A 59 -14.05 -31.48 -33.62
CA LEU A 59 -13.68 -32.10 -32.33
C LEU A 59 -12.61 -33.19 -32.51
N PRO A 60 -11.69 -33.32 -31.53
CA PRO A 60 -10.73 -34.39 -31.54
C PRO A 60 -11.46 -35.77 -31.49
N GLN A 61 -11.13 -36.66 -32.39
CA GLN A 61 -11.56 -38.03 -32.29
C GLN A 61 -10.73 -38.73 -31.24
N SER A 62 -11.39 -39.26 -30.18
CA SER A 62 -10.74 -40.07 -29.18
C SER A 62 -10.28 -41.38 -29.83
N ALA A 63 -9.03 -41.44 -30.26
CA ALA A 63 -8.48 -42.67 -30.77
C ALA A 63 -8.13 -43.59 -29.58
N SER A 64 -8.81 -44.72 -29.50
CA SER A 64 -8.42 -45.84 -28.64
C SER A 64 -7.14 -46.56 -29.13
N GLY A 65 -6.43 -45.96 -30.08
CA GLY A 65 -5.23 -46.51 -30.68
C GLY A 65 -3.93 -45.98 -30.10
N THR A 66 -2.89 -46.80 -30.17
CA THR A 66 -1.57 -46.54 -29.63
C THR A 66 -0.73 -45.56 -30.42
N THR A 67 -1.18 -45.08 -31.61
CA THR A 67 -0.36 -44.29 -32.54
C THR A 67 -0.68 -42.79 -32.45
N ILE A 68 0.33 -41.97 -32.18
CA ILE A 68 0.25 -40.51 -32.19
C ILE A 68 0.34 -40.05 -33.66
N MET A 69 -0.71 -39.36 -34.16
CA MET A 69 -0.81 -39.05 -35.59
C MET A 69 -0.34 -37.67 -36.03
N THR A 70 -0.39 -36.66 -35.15
CA THR A 70 -0.10 -35.26 -35.55
C THR A 70 0.93 -34.64 -34.62
N THR A 71 1.76 -33.72 -35.17
CA THR A 71 2.78 -32.95 -34.45
C THR A 71 2.39 -31.50 -34.26
N GLU A 72 1.38 -31.02 -35.00
CA GLU A 72 0.94 -29.63 -34.98
C GLU A 72 -0.14 -29.40 -33.95
N PRO A 73 -0.14 -28.24 -33.29
CA PRO A 73 -1.27 -27.82 -32.44
C PRO A 73 -2.56 -27.75 -33.24
N LYS A 74 -3.64 -28.30 -32.68
CA LYS A 74 -4.96 -28.26 -33.29
C LYS A 74 -5.84 -27.28 -32.52
N PHE A 75 -6.31 -26.26 -33.22
CA PHE A 75 -7.29 -25.32 -32.71
C PHE A 75 -8.70 -25.90 -32.78
N VAL A 76 -9.44 -25.86 -31.66
CA VAL A 76 -10.77 -26.44 -31.53
C VAL A 76 -11.71 -25.42 -30.89
N PRO A 77 -12.62 -24.80 -31.65
CA PRO A 77 -12.66 -24.79 -33.11
C PRO A 77 -11.52 -23.99 -33.77
N LYS A 78 -11.36 -24.07 -35.08
CA LYS A 78 -10.35 -23.26 -35.80
C LYS A 78 -10.54 -21.77 -35.61
N GLU A 79 -11.80 -21.32 -35.69
CA GLU A 79 -12.20 -19.94 -35.30
C GLU A 79 -12.82 -19.98 -33.91
N ALA A 80 -12.46 -19.00 -33.05
CA ALA A 80 -12.98 -18.96 -31.69
C ALA A 80 -14.52 -18.91 -31.68
N ALA A 81 -15.14 -19.83 -30.93
CA ALA A 81 -16.58 -19.91 -30.82
C ALA A 81 -17.13 -18.78 -29.97
N ALA A 82 -18.10 -18.03 -30.46
CA ALA A 82 -18.88 -17.10 -29.66
C ALA A 82 -19.89 -17.89 -28.81
N VAL A 83 -19.75 -17.81 -27.52
CA VAL A 83 -20.49 -18.58 -26.52
C VAL A 83 -21.21 -17.63 -25.59
N ARG A 84 -22.51 -17.77 -25.46
CA ARG A 84 -23.34 -17.00 -24.54
C ARG A 84 -23.58 -17.82 -23.28
N LEU A 85 -22.87 -17.48 -22.22
CA LEU A 85 -22.92 -18.18 -20.94
C LEU A 85 -24.03 -17.65 -20.02
N SER A 86 -24.53 -16.43 -20.31
CA SER A 86 -25.71 -15.80 -19.70
C SER A 86 -26.20 -14.66 -20.59
N ASP A 87 -27.31 -13.99 -20.19
CA ASP A 87 -27.89 -12.89 -20.96
C ASP A 87 -26.90 -11.75 -21.23
N ASP A 88 -25.98 -11.47 -20.28
CA ASP A 88 -25.01 -10.36 -20.34
C ASP A 88 -23.55 -10.81 -20.58
N VAL A 89 -23.29 -12.12 -20.56
CA VAL A 89 -21.92 -12.65 -20.71
C VAL A 89 -21.77 -13.43 -21.98
N GLU A 90 -21.17 -12.80 -22.98
CA GLU A 90 -20.73 -13.43 -24.22
C GLU A 90 -19.20 -13.39 -24.25
N VAL A 91 -18.58 -14.53 -24.57
CA VAL A 91 -17.12 -14.72 -24.66
C VAL A 91 -16.78 -15.52 -25.89
N LYS A 92 -15.56 -15.35 -26.39
CA LYS A 92 -15.01 -16.19 -27.43
C LYS A 92 -14.14 -17.26 -26.80
N ILE A 93 -14.48 -18.52 -27.00
CA ILE A 93 -13.75 -19.67 -26.45
C ILE A 93 -13.08 -20.46 -27.58
N ARG A 94 -11.84 -20.83 -27.37
CA ARG A 94 -11.08 -21.73 -28.23
C ARG A 94 -10.14 -22.58 -27.39
N LEU A 95 -10.18 -23.89 -27.56
CA LEU A 95 -9.22 -24.80 -26.97
C LEU A 95 -8.13 -25.12 -27.98
N ILE A 96 -6.94 -25.39 -27.49
CA ILE A 96 -5.77 -25.70 -28.32
C ILE A 96 -5.22 -27.03 -27.84
N ASP A 97 -5.39 -28.06 -28.68
CA ASP A 97 -4.86 -29.40 -28.43
C ASP A 97 -3.41 -29.47 -28.92
N CYS A 98 -2.54 -30.06 -28.13
CA CYS A 98 -1.16 -30.33 -28.52
C CYS A 98 -0.82 -31.80 -28.26
N VAL A 99 0.22 -32.27 -28.93
CA VAL A 99 0.72 -33.64 -28.73
C VAL A 99 1.17 -33.85 -27.30
N GLY A 100 1.89 -32.89 -26.74
CA GLY A 100 2.52 -32.98 -25.44
C GLY A 100 3.95 -33.51 -25.48
N TYR A 101 4.62 -33.45 -24.33
CA TYR A 101 5.95 -34.00 -24.20
C TYR A 101 5.90 -35.55 -24.16
N MET A 102 6.89 -36.16 -24.82
CA MET A 102 7.01 -37.63 -24.89
C MET A 102 7.30 -38.20 -23.51
N VAL A 103 6.75 -39.40 -23.31
CA VAL A 103 6.86 -40.19 -22.08
C VAL A 103 7.59 -41.49 -22.42
N GLU A 104 8.45 -41.93 -21.51
CA GLU A 104 9.16 -43.18 -21.68
C GLU A 104 8.17 -44.36 -21.74
N GLY A 105 8.34 -45.24 -22.72
CA GLY A 105 7.42 -46.36 -22.99
C GLY A 105 6.22 -46.00 -23.90
N ALA A 106 6.02 -44.71 -24.27
CA ALA A 106 4.97 -44.36 -25.22
C ALA A 106 5.32 -44.80 -26.62
N SER A 107 4.42 -45.47 -27.34
CA SER A 107 4.60 -45.92 -28.71
C SER A 107 4.11 -44.89 -29.73
N GLY A 108 4.60 -44.95 -31.00
CA GLY A 108 4.12 -44.17 -32.12
C GLY A 108 5.09 -43.06 -32.58
N HIS A 109 6.22 -42.86 -31.91
CA HIS A 109 7.30 -41.98 -32.33
C HIS A 109 8.44 -42.72 -33.02
N ILE A 110 8.46 -44.05 -32.91
CA ILE A 110 9.45 -44.92 -33.55
C ILE A 110 8.77 -45.70 -34.69
N GLU A 111 9.40 -45.74 -35.87
CA GLU A 111 9.00 -46.53 -37.02
C GLU A 111 10.24 -47.26 -37.56
N ASN A 112 10.15 -48.59 -37.65
CA ASN A 112 11.30 -49.43 -38.06
C ASN A 112 12.57 -49.21 -37.21
N ASP A 113 12.45 -49.13 -35.89
CA ASP A 113 13.55 -48.90 -34.93
C ASP A 113 14.27 -47.54 -35.08
N VAL A 114 13.71 -46.61 -35.85
CA VAL A 114 14.23 -45.25 -36.02
C VAL A 114 13.16 -44.24 -35.63
N GLU A 115 13.57 -43.15 -34.98
CA GLU A 115 12.66 -42.08 -34.67
C GLU A 115 12.05 -41.44 -35.92
N ARG A 116 10.71 -41.36 -35.95
CA ARG A 116 9.96 -40.82 -37.06
C ARG A 116 10.33 -39.35 -37.32
N GLN A 117 10.67 -39.04 -38.59
CA GLN A 117 10.92 -37.68 -39.02
C GLN A 117 9.61 -37.06 -39.54
N VAL A 118 9.36 -35.79 -39.19
CA VAL A 118 8.12 -35.10 -39.54
C VAL A 118 8.40 -33.69 -40.06
N LYS A 119 7.58 -33.25 -41.00
CA LYS A 119 7.54 -31.88 -41.48
C LYS A 119 6.66 -31.06 -40.51
N THR A 120 7.10 -29.86 -40.24
CA THR A 120 6.35 -28.89 -39.40
C THR A 120 6.33 -27.53 -40.13
N PRO A 121 5.33 -26.67 -39.85
CA PRO A 121 5.29 -25.32 -40.45
C PRO A 121 6.46 -24.42 -40.06
N TRP A 122 7.24 -24.82 -39.07
CA TRP A 122 8.30 -23.99 -38.47
C TRP A 122 9.69 -24.27 -39.09
N PHE A 123 9.84 -25.37 -39.81
CA PHE A 123 11.11 -25.76 -40.43
C PHE A 123 10.92 -26.22 -41.88
N GLU A 124 11.82 -25.83 -42.77
CA GLU A 124 11.82 -26.27 -44.17
C GLU A 124 12.30 -27.71 -44.36
N TYR A 125 12.91 -28.30 -43.30
CA TYR A 125 13.41 -29.67 -43.27
C TYR A 125 12.68 -30.52 -42.25
N GLU A 126 12.75 -31.84 -42.40
CA GLU A 126 12.18 -32.80 -41.47
C GLU A 126 12.97 -32.81 -40.16
N ILE A 127 12.25 -32.88 -39.05
CA ILE A 127 12.83 -32.95 -37.68
C ILE A 127 12.30 -34.16 -36.92
N PRO A 128 13.03 -34.66 -35.89
CA PRO A 128 12.55 -35.76 -35.08
C PRO A 128 11.18 -35.43 -34.43
N PHE A 129 10.32 -36.45 -34.39
CA PHE A 129 8.97 -36.34 -33.87
C PHE A 129 8.92 -35.75 -32.46
N THR A 130 9.80 -36.24 -31.56
CA THR A 130 9.90 -35.73 -30.18
C THR A 130 10.23 -34.25 -30.12
N LYS A 131 11.09 -33.77 -31.01
CA LYS A 131 11.44 -32.36 -31.13
C LYS A 131 10.27 -31.52 -31.65
N ALA A 132 9.57 -32.05 -32.65
CA ALA A 132 8.39 -31.39 -33.23
C ALA A 132 7.26 -31.26 -32.16
N ALA A 133 6.98 -32.32 -31.44
CA ALA A 133 5.99 -32.33 -30.35
C ALA A 133 6.35 -31.34 -29.23
N ALA A 134 7.63 -31.25 -28.86
CA ALA A 134 8.09 -30.29 -27.88
C ALA A 134 7.90 -28.84 -28.33
N ILE A 135 8.32 -28.50 -29.54
CA ILE A 135 8.17 -27.15 -30.13
C ILE A 135 6.68 -26.79 -30.28
N GLY A 136 5.84 -27.71 -30.74
CA GLY A 136 4.40 -27.51 -30.84
C GLY A 136 3.78 -27.19 -29.49
N THR A 137 4.15 -27.93 -28.43
CA THR A 137 3.69 -27.67 -27.07
C THR A 137 4.17 -26.31 -26.55
N GLN A 138 5.43 -25.96 -26.77
CA GLN A 138 5.95 -24.64 -26.40
C GLN A 138 5.19 -23.50 -27.09
N LYS A 139 4.90 -23.61 -28.39
CA LYS A 139 4.14 -22.60 -29.13
C LYS A 139 2.71 -22.43 -28.59
N VAL A 140 2.06 -23.51 -28.20
CA VAL A 140 0.73 -23.42 -27.53
C VAL A 140 0.84 -22.62 -26.26
N ILE A 141 1.83 -22.94 -25.44
CA ILE A 141 2.03 -22.27 -24.15
C ILE A 141 2.38 -20.79 -24.35
N HIS A 142 3.34 -20.45 -25.23
CA HIS A 142 3.85 -19.09 -25.39
C HIS A 142 2.94 -18.18 -26.22
N ASP A 143 2.53 -18.65 -27.41
CA ASP A 143 2.00 -17.78 -28.44
C ASP A 143 0.48 -17.75 -28.50
N HIS A 144 -0.20 -18.82 -28.09
CA HIS A 144 -1.60 -19.00 -28.41
C HIS A 144 -2.56 -19.05 -27.24
N ALA A 145 -2.12 -19.50 -26.06
CA ALA A 145 -2.99 -19.65 -24.91
C ALA A 145 -3.03 -18.39 -24.02
N THR A 146 -4.22 -18.02 -23.52
CA THR A 146 -4.38 -17.04 -22.44
C THR A 146 -4.29 -17.70 -21.09
N ILE A 147 -4.77 -18.95 -20.98
CA ILE A 147 -4.72 -19.80 -19.77
C ILE A 147 -4.26 -21.22 -20.15
N GLY A 148 -3.65 -21.94 -19.21
CA GLY A 148 -3.13 -23.29 -19.41
C GLY A 148 -3.86 -24.32 -18.56
N PHE A 149 -4.21 -25.48 -19.17
CA PHE A 149 -4.57 -26.68 -18.42
C PHE A 149 -3.51 -27.75 -18.65
N VAL A 150 -2.80 -28.12 -17.58
CA VAL A 150 -1.85 -29.23 -17.62
C VAL A 150 -2.57 -30.51 -17.28
N VAL A 151 -2.79 -31.36 -18.25
CA VAL A 151 -3.43 -32.68 -18.01
C VAL A 151 -2.35 -33.72 -17.74
N THR A 152 -2.31 -34.23 -16.53
CA THR A 152 -1.46 -35.34 -16.09
C THR A 152 -2.32 -36.52 -15.62
N THR A 153 -1.71 -37.60 -15.11
CA THR A 153 -2.44 -38.80 -14.67
C THR A 153 -1.78 -39.45 -13.47
N ASP A 154 -2.57 -40.14 -12.66
CA ASP A 154 -2.12 -41.07 -11.61
C ASP A 154 -1.65 -42.43 -12.13
N GLY A 155 -1.74 -42.66 -13.45
CA GLY A 155 -1.47 -43.95 -14.10
C GLY A 155 -2.70 -44.84 -14.27
N SER A 156 -3.82 -44.56 -13.59
CA SER A 156 -5.03 -45.44 -13.63
C SER A 156 -5.80 -45.43 -14.94
N VAL A 157 -5.63 -44.36 -15.74
CA VAL A 157 -6.34 -44.18 -17.03
C VAL A 157 -5.50 -44.57 -18.24
N THR A 158 -4.29 -45.08 -18.00
CA THR A 158 -3.31 -45.41 -19.06
C THR A 158 -2.65 -46.76 -18.78
N GLU A 159 -1.92 -47.29 -19.75
CA GLU A 159 -1.15 -48.53 -19.58
C GLU A 159 0.23 -48.32 -18.98
N LEU A 160 0.68 -47.04 -18.87
CA LEU A 160 1.99 -46.70 -18.34
C LEU A 160 1.92 -46.28 -16.86
N PRO A 161 2.93 -46.65 -16.05
CA PRO A 161 2.96 -46.29 -14.64
C PRO A 161 3.15 -44.77 -14.45
N ARG A 162 2.72 -44.24 -13.32
CA ARG A 162 2.79 -42.82 -12.96
C ARG A 162 4.20 -42.22 -13.14
N GLU A 163 5.23 -42.96 -12.75
CA GLU A 163 6.62 -42.54 -12.76
C GLU A 163 7.10 -42.13 -14.15
N SER A 164 6.57 -42.77 -15.21
CA SER A 164 6.92 -42.47 -16.60
C SER A 164 6.49 -41.06 -17.01
N TYR A 165 5.46 -40.49 -16.36
CA TYR A 165 4.91 -39.17 -16.70
C TYR A 165 5.62 -38.01 -16.02
N ILE A 166 6.30 -38.25 -14.90
CA ILE A 166 6.89 -37.19 -14.05
C ILE A 166 7.84 -36.27 -14.83
N PRO A 167 8.81 -36.74 -15.63
CA PRO A 167 9.75 -35.85 -16.32
C PRO A 167 9.06 -34.90 -17.32
N ALA A 168 8.07 -35.40 -18.07
CA ALA A 168 7.32 -34.63 -19.05
C ALA A 168 6.36 -33.63 -18.36
N GLU A 169 5.76 -34.02 -17.24
CA GLU A 169 4.93 -33.18 -16.39
C GLU A 169 5.74 -32.01 -15.83
N GLU A 170 6.88 -32.30 -15.19
CA GLU A 170 7.77 -31.25 -14.65
C GLU A 170 8.20 -30.23 -15.70
N LYS A 171 8.54 -30.71 -16.88
CA LYS A 171 8.91 -29.84 -17.99
C LYS A 171 7.76 -28.92 -18.41
N THR A 172 6.55 -29.46 -18.51
CA THR A 172 5.37 -28.66 -18.86
C THR A 172 5.07 -27.58 -17.83
N VAL A 173 5.09 -27.95 -16.56
CA VAL A 173 4.81 -27.01 -15.45
C VAL A 173 5.86 -25.92 -15.38
N LYS A 174 7.15 -26.26 -15.46
CA LYS A 174 8.24 -25.28 -15.44
C LYS A 174 8.15 -24.26 -16.59
N GLU A 175 7.73 -24.69 -17.77
CA GLU A 175 7.54 -23.76 -18.90
C GLU A 175 6.39 -22.79 -18.65
N LEU A 176 5.24 -23.25 -18.16
CA LEU A 176 4.12 -22.37 -17.81
C LEU A 176 4.49 -21.38 -16.71
N GLN A 177 5.16 -21.84 -15.67
CA GLN A 177 5.65 -20.98 -14.59
C GLN A 177 6.63 -19.90 -15.09
N SER A 178 7.52 -20.26 -16.02
CA SER A 178 8.50 -19.32 -16.57
C SER A 178 7.90 -18.13 -17.32
N ILE A 179 6.65 -18.29 -17.79
CA ILE A 179 5.94 -17.28 -18.59
C ILE A 179 4.97 -16.46 -17.72
N GLY A 180 4.65 -16.95 -16.51
CA GLY A 180 3.72 -16.29 -15.61
C GLY A 180 2.25 -16.30 -16.12
N LYS A 181 1.88 -17.23 -17.00
CA LYS A 181 0.48 -17.40 -17.41
C LYS A 181 -0.30 -18.20 -16.34
N PRO A 182 -1.55 -17.84 -16.09
CA PRO A 182 -2.40 -18.62 -15.19
C PRO A 182 -2.59 -20.03 -15.72
N PHE A 183 -2.39 -21.04 -14.88
CA PHE A 183 -2.58 -22.44 -15.26
C PHE A 183 -3.08 -23.26 -14.09
N LEU A 184 -3.73 -24.38 -14.43
CA LEU A 184 -4.27 -25.36 -13.51
C LEU A 184 -3.76 -26.75 -13.91
N ILE A 185 -3.49 -27.62 -12.95
CA ILE A 185 -3.12 -29.01 -13.20
C ILE A 185 -4.36 -29.88 -13.00
N LEU A 186 -4.74 -30.62 -14.04
CA LEU A 186 -5.82 -31.60 -14.03
C LEU A 186 -5.20 -32.99 -13.88
N LEU A 187 -5.40 -33.62 -12.73
CA LEU A 187 -4.97 -34.99 -12.47
C LEU A 187 -6.06 -35.96 -12.97
N ASN A 188 -5.87 -36.46 -14.19
CA ASN A 188 -6.82 -37.41 -14.77
C ASN A 188 -6.68 -38.80 -14.13
N CYS A 189 -7.71 -39.26 -13.46
CA CYS A 189 -7.75 -40.51 -12.73
C CYS A 189 -9.14 -41.17 -12.83
N GLN A 190 -9.21 -42.50 -12.64
CA GLN A 190 -10.49 -43.22 -12.68
C GLN A 190 -11.40 -42.86 -11.51
N LYS A 191 -10.81 -42.57 -10.33
CA LYS A 191 -11.53 -42.30 -9.09
C LYS A 191 -11.08 -40.99 -8.46
N PRO A 192 -11.52 -39.79 -8.96
CA PRO A 192 -11.05 -38.50 -8.51
C PRO A 192 -11.35 -38.19 -7.04
N TYR A 193 -12.27 -38.86 -6.43
CA TYR A 193 -12.68 -38.66 -5.04
C TYR A 193 -12.05 -39.69 -4.07
N SER A 194 -11.15 -40.56 -4.54
CA SER A 194 -10.44 -41.49 -3.65
C SER A 194 -9.35 -40.76 -2.83
N ASP A 195 -9.06 -41.28 -1.65
CA ASP A 195 -8.03 -40.70 -0.77
C ASP A 195 -6.65 -40.67 -1.46
N GLU A 196 -6.31 -41.69 -2.25
CA GLU A 196 -5.06 -41.75 -3.00
C GLU A 196 -4.96 -40.64 -4.04
N ALA A 197 -6.03 -40.33 -4.79
CA ALA A 197 -6.04 -39.29 -5.79
C ALA A 197 -5.98 -37.92 -5.15
N GLN A 198 -6.63 -37.71 -4.00
CA GLN A 198 -6.58 -36.45 -3.25
C GLN A 198 -5.18 -36.23 -2.65
N THR A 199 -4.60 -37.23 -2.01
CA THR A 199 -3.23 -37.14 -1.46
C THR A 199 -2.20 -36.83 -2.55
N LEU A 200 -2.29 -37.52 -3.70
CA LEU A 200 -1.40 -37.23 -4.83
C LEU A 200 -1.61 -35.78 -5.36
N ALA A 201 -2.84 -35.30 -5.39
CA ALA A 201 -3.11 -33.93 -5.82
C ALA A 201 -2.52 -32.91 -4.85
N GLU A 202 -2.58 -33.16 -3.54
CA GLU A 202 -1.95 -32.32 -2.52
C GLU A 202 -0.43 -32.31 -2.66
N GLU A 203 0.21 -33.49 -2.78
CA GLU A 203 1.66 -33.63 -2.99
C GLU A 203 2.14 -32.86 -4.24
N LEU A 204 1.40 -32.99 -5.34
CA LEU A 204 1.70 -32.27 -6.58
C LEU A 204 1.48 -30.75 -6.43
N GLY A 205 0.44 -30.35 -5.68
CA GLY A 205 0.15 -28.97 -5.35
C GLY A 205 1.29 -28.30 -4.58
N GLU A 206 1.81 -28.98 -3.58
CA GLU A 206 2.98 -28.51 -2.80
C GLU A 206 4.26 -28.46 -3.66
N LYS A 207 4.50 -29.52 -4.44
CA LYS A 207 5.67 -29.63 -5.32
C LYS A 207 5.74 -28.52 -6.37
N TYR A 208 4.61 -28.23 -7.03
CA TYR A 208 4.55 -27.28 -8.15
C TYR A 208 4.06 -25.90 -7.74
N LYS A 209 3.66 -25.71 -6.49
CA LYS A 209 3.01 -24.48 -5.99
C LYS A 209 1.88 -24.01 -6.90
N ALA A 210 1.10 -24.96 -7.41
CA ALA A 210 -0.01 -24.76 -8.33
C ALA A 210 -1.21 -25.56 -7.89
N ARG A 211 -2.43 -25.12 -8.26
CA ARG A 211 -3.63 -25.86 -7.94
C ARG A 211 -3.71 -27.13 -8.77
N VAL A 212 -3.97 -28.27 -8.12
CA VAL A 212 -4.21 -29.56 -8.76
C VAL A 212 -5.64 -29.99 -8.48
N VAL A 213 -6.35 -30.38 -9.55
CA VAL A 213 -7.73 -30.81 -9.47
C VAL A 213 -7.83 -32.25 -9.99
N PRO A 214 -8.12 -33.24 -9.14
CA PRO A 214 -8.41 -34.60 -9.59
C PRO A 214 -9.70 -34.61 -10.39
N VAL A 215 -9.66 -35.22 -11.59
CA VAL A 215 -10.81 -35.32 -12.50
C VAL A 215 -10.85 -36.67 -13.20
N ASN A 216 -12.03 -37.09 -13.64
CA ASN A 216 -12.15 -38.15 -14.62
C ASN A 216 -12.58 -37.51 -15.95
N CYS A 217 -11.64 -37.37 -16.90
CA CYS A 217 -11.90 -36.68 -18.15
C CYS A 217 -13.02 -37.34 -19.00
N GLU A 218 -13.26 -38.62 -18.86
CA GLU A 218 -14.36 -39.31 -19.58
C GLU A 218 -15.73 -39.07 -18.96
N GLN A 219 -15.76 -38.85 -17.63
CA GLN A 219 -17.00 -38.76 -16.86
C GLN A 219 -17.30 -37.33 -16.38
N LEU A 220 -16.59 -36.33 -16.92
CA LEU A 220 -16.81 -34.92 -16.58
C LEU A 220 -18.28 -34.52 -16.75
N LYS A 221 -18.79 -33.72 -15.82
CA LYS A 221 -20.09 -33.06 -15.84
C LYS A 221 -19.93 -31.55 -16.01
N THR A 222 -21.06 -30.89 -16.27
CA THR A 222 -21.08 -29.44 -16.41
C THR A 222 -20.60 -28.72 -15.13
N GLU A 223 -20.98 -29.27 -13.97
CA GLU A 223 -20.58 -28.75 -12.67
C GLU A 223 -19.07 -28.83 -12.47
N ASP A 224 -18.42 -29.90 -12.93
CA ASP A 224 -16.96 -30.05 -12.86
C ASP A 224 -16.25 -29.01 -13.73
N ILE A 225 -16.80 -28.74 -14.92
CA ILE A 225 -16.26 -27.68 -15.80
C ILE A 225 -16.39 -26.29 -15.16
N HIS A 226 -17.53 -25.99 -14.55
CA HIS A 226 -17.70 -24.72 -13.84
C HIS A 226 -16.74 -24.59 -12.67
N GLU A 227 -16.49 -25.68 -11.93
CA GLU A 227 -15.53 -25.70 -10.85
C GLU A 227 -14.09 -25.50 -11.35
N ILE A 228 -13.70 -26.16 -12.43
CA ILE A 228 -12.39 -25.96 -13.08
C ILE A 228 -12.21 -24.48 -13.51
N MET A 229 -13.25 -23.90 -14.12
CA MET A 229 -13.22 -22.48 -14.54
C MET A 229 -13.18 -21.53 -13.34
N ARG A 230 -13.79 -21.90 -12.23
CA ARG A 230 -13.69 -21.15 -10.98
C ARG A 230 -12.28 -21.23 -10.40
N GLN A 231 -11.69 -22.41 -10.35
CA GLN A 231 -10.36 -22.62 -9.80
C GLN A 231 -9.27 -21.89 -10.61
N ILE A 232 -9.36 -21.89 -11.94
CA ILE A 232 -8.37 -21.19 -12.76
C ILE A 232 -8.42 -19.66 -12.55
N LEU A 233 -9.56 -19.11 -12.17
CA LEU A 233 -9.69 -17.67 -11.91
C LEU A 233 -8.83 -17.23 -10.72
N TYR A 234 -8.60 -18.10 -9.74
CA TYR A 234 -7.71 -17.84 -8.60
C TYR A 234 -6.22 -17.86 -8.97
N GLU A 235 -5.86 -18.47 -10.10
CA GLU A 235 -4.48 -18.53 -10.60
C GLU A 235 -4.09 -17.29 -11.43
N PHE A 236 -5.03 -16.36 -11.66
CA PHE A 236 -4.70 -15.11 -12.33
C PHE A 236 -3.82 -14.21 -11.45
N PRO A 237 -2.86 -13.48 -12.05
CA PRO A 237 -1.97 -12.61 -11.31
C PRO A 237 -2.72 -11.46 -10.62
N VAL A 238 -2.21 -11.04 -9.48
CA VAL A 238 -2.61 -9.78 -8.85
C VAL A 238 -2.07 -8.64 -9.71
N THR A 239 -2.92 -7.69 -10.07
CA THR A 239 -2.56 -6.55 -10.93
C THR A 239 -2.26 -5.29 -10.14
N GLU A 240 -2.95 -5.10 -9.03
CA GLU A 240 -2.84 -3.92 -8.18
C GLU A 240 -3.10 -4.28 -6.72
N VAL A 241 -2.31 -3.72 -5.81
CA VAL A 241 -2.52 -3.86 -4.37
C VAL A 241 -2.63 -2.47 -3.75
N GLU A 242 -3.77 -2.19 -3.11
CA GLU A 242 -4.01 -0.97 -2.36
C GLU A 242 -3.86 -1.23 -0.86
N PHE A 243 -2.93 -0.51 -0.22
CA PHE A 243 -2.74 -0.58 1.22
C PHE A 243 -3.41 0.61 1.91
N TYR A 244 -4.34 0.32 2.81
CA TYR A 244 -5.00 1.30 3.65
C TYR A 244 -4.32 1.33 5.01
N VAL A 245 -3.76 2.48 5.35
CA VAL A 245 -3.05 2.72 6.62
C VAL A 245 -3.72 3.87 7.37
N PRO A 246 -3.59 3.95 8.71
CA PRO A 246 -4.10 5.08 9.47
C PRO A 246 -3.45 6.41 9.04
N GLY A 247 -4.24 7.48 8.93
CA GLY A 247 -3.78 8.78 8.43
C GLY A 247 -2.60 9.38 9.23
N TRP A 248 -2.45 9.06 10.52
CA TRP A 248 -1.32 9.51 11.31
C TRP A 248 0.01 8.89 10.87
N VAL A 249 0.00 7.66 10.31
CA VAL A 249 1.18 7.00 9.74
C VAL A 249 1.58 7.66 8.41
N GLU A 250 0.61 8.13 7.64
CA GLU A 250 0.88 8.86 6.40
C GLU A 250 1.62 10.19 6.65
N MET A 251 1.31 10.87 7.75
CA MET A 251 1.95 12.14 8.15
C MET A 251 3.43 11.98 8.56
N LEU A 252 3.87 10.77 8.90
CA LEU A 252 5.26 10.52 9.30
C LEU A 252 6.23 10.74 8.14
N THR A 253 7.41 11.27 8.46
CA THR A 253 8.49 11.41 7.48
C THR A 253 8.97 10.03 7.03
N ARG A 254 9.60 9.96 5.86
CA ARG A 254 10.07 8.68 5.30
C ARG A 254 11.13 8.02 6.18
N GLU A 255 11.89 8.80 6.92
CA GLU A 255 12.98 8.37 7.82
C GLU A 255 12.45 7.86 9.16
N HIS A 256 11.19 8.11 9.49
CA HIS A 256 10.62 7.69 10.77
C HIS A 256 10.59 6.16 10.88
N ARG A 257 10.99 5.62 12.04
CA ARG A 257 11.11 4.18 12.32
C ARG A 257 9.87 3.36 11.93
N ILE A 258 8.67 3.81 12.32
CA ILE A 258 7.39 3.14 12.00
C ILE A 258 7.13 3.16 10.49
N LYS A 259 7.45 4.26 9.81
CA LYS A 259 7.25 4.38 8.35
C LYS A 259 8.20 3.46 7.58
N GLN A 260 9.45 3.36 8.00
CA GLN A 260 10.42 2.45 7.39
C GLN A 260 10.03 0.99 7.57
N ASP A 261 9.61 0.62 8.78
CA ASP A 261 9.13 -0.73 9.08
C ASP A 261 7.89 -1.07 8.24
N LEU A 262 6.90 -0.18 8.17
CA LEU A 262 5.74 -0.33 7.31
C LEU A 262 6.14 -0.58 5.85
N LEU A 263 7.04 0.22 5.28
CA LEU A 263 7.47 0.06 3.89
C LEU A 263 8.19 -1.27 3.66
N SER A 264 8.97 -1.75 4.63
CA SER A 264 9.61 -3.06 4.59
C SER A 264 8.57 -4.19 4.60
N ASN A 265 7.58 -4.10 5.49
CA ASN A 265 6.49 -5.08 5.58
C ASN A 265 5.63 -5.10 4.31
N ILE A 266 5.27 -3.94 3.76
CA ILE A 266 4.55 -3.85 2.47
C ILE A 266 5.33 -4.57 1.38
N LYS A 267 6.64 -4.34 1.27
CA LYS A 267 7.47 -5.00 0.27
C LYS A 267 7.47 -6.52 0.43
N THR A 268 7.69 -7.02 1.64
CA THR A 268 7.66 -8.46 1.93
C THR A 268 6.29 -9.07 1.60
N THR A 269 5.21 -8.38 1.95
CA THR A 269 3.84 -8.80 1.64
C THR A 269 3.61 -8.88 0.13
N MET A 270 4.05 -7.87 -0.63
CA MET A 270 3.92 -7.88 -2.09
C MET A 270 4.75 -8.98 -2.75
N ASP A 271 5.96 -9.25 -2.27
CA ASP A 271 6.80 -10.32 -2.79
C ASP A 271 6.15 -11.72 -2.63
N GLY A 272 5.25 -11.87 -1.66
CA GLY A 272 4.45 -13.09 -1.44
C GLY A 272 3.16 -13.18 -2.25
N MET A 273 2.73 -12.10 -2.93
CA MET A 273 1.44 -12.01 -3.63
C MET A 273 1.62 -12.06 -5.15
N SER A 274 1.79 -13.26 -5.71
CA SER A 274 1.92 -13.44 -7.16
C SER A 274 0.57 -13.57 -7.89
N ASP A 275 -0.38 -14.21 -7.25
CA ASP A 275 -1.70 -14.56 -7.79
C ASP A 275 -2.78 -14.39 -6.73
N ILE A 276 -4.04 -14.43 -7.16
CA ILE A 276 -5.18 -14.24 -6.25
C ILE A 276 -5.25 -15.35 -5.21
N ARG A 277 -4.88 -16.57 -5.56
CA ARG A 277 -4.86 -17.69 -4.61
C ARG A 277 -3.94 -17.43 -3.44
N SER A 278 -2.72 -16.92 -3.69
CA SER A 278 -1.75 -16.60 -2.65
C SER A 278 -2.28 -15.55 -1.66
N VAL A 279 -3.12 -14.63 -2.14
CA VAL A 279 -3.79 -13.63 -1.31
C VAL A 279 -4.91 -14.23 -0.46
N VAL A 280 -5.73 -15.10 -1.05
CA VAL A 280 -6.92 -15.66 -0.39
C VAL A 280 -6.57 -16.76 0.61
N SER A 281 -5.56 -17.59 0.28
CA SER A 281 -5.13 -18.72 1.12
C SER A 281 -4.00 -18.37 2.09
N GLY A 282 -3.28 -17.26 1.84
CA GLY A 282 -2.17 -16.81 2.69
C GLY A 282 -2.67 -16.03 3.90
N SER A 283 -2.23 -16.39 5.11
CA SER A 283 -2.24 -15.48 6.24
C SER A 283 -1.12 -14.47 6.02
N VAL A 284 -1.49 -13.18 5.86
CA VAL A 284 -0.50 -12.12 5.80
C VAL A 284 -0.07 -11.81 7.23
N GLU A 285 0.91 -12.58 7.72
CA GLU A 285 1.48 -12.34 9.05
C GLU A 285 2.60 -11.29 8.94
N SER A 286 2.70 -10.46 9.95
CA SER A 286 3.76 -9.45 10.08
C SER A 286 4.61 -9.73 11.31
N GLU A 287 5.93 -9.71 11.16
CA GLU A 287 6.87 -9.74 12.29
C GLU A 287 7.12 -8.34 12.88
N SER A 288 6.44 -7.31 12.38
CA SER A 288 6.59 -5.94 12.84
C SER A 288 6.15 -5.78 14.29
N PRO A 289 6.94 -5.11 15.13
CA PRO A 289 6.53 -4.79 16.49
C PRO A 289 5.45 -3.68 16.54
N TYR A 290 5.21 -2.97 15.42
CA TYR A 290 4.29 -1.84 15.33
C TYR A 290 2.94 -2.21 14.76
N ILE A 291 2.89 -3.19 13.86
CA ILE A 291 1.69 -3.64 13.16
C ILE A 291 0.92 -4.62 14.05
N ASP A 292 -0.34 -4.31 14.30
CA ASP A 292 -1.25 -5.18 15.04
C ASP A 292 -1.81 -6.29 14.13
N GLN A 293 -2.32 -5.90 12.96
CA GLN A 293 -2.94 -6.83 12.03
C GLN A 293 -2.85 -6.35 10.59
N ILE A 294 -2.66 -7.29 9.66
CA ILE A 294 -2.81 -7.09 8.21
C ILE A 294 -4.03 -7.90 7.76
N THR A 295 -5.02 -7.22 7.19
CA THR A 295 -6.30 -7.84 6.79
C THR A 295 -6.60 -7.58 5.32
N VAL A 296 -6.86 -8.62 4.56
CA VAL A 296 -7.38 -8.51 3.20
C VAL A 296 -8.86 -8.12 3.28
N MET A 297 -9.19 -6.90 2.86
CA MET A 297 -10.55 -6.36 2.91
C MET A 297 -11.38 -6.82 1.72
N LYS A 298 -10.80 -6.78 0.53
CA LYS A 298 -11.49 -7.08 -0.73
C LYS A 298 -10.52 -7.62 -1.76
N VAL A 299 -10.98 -8.59 -2.52
CA VAL A 299 -10.33 -9.10 -3.73
C VAL A 299 -11.31 -8.95 -4.87
N GLU A 300 -10.94 -8.20 -5.89
CA GLU A 300 -11.72 -8.02 -7.12
C GLU A 300 -11.22 -9.02 -8.16
N MET A 301 -12.01 -10.05 -8.42
CA MET A 301 -11.64 -11.16 -9.31
C MET A 301 -11.54 -10.71 -10.76
N ASP A 302 -12.39 -9.78 -11.17
CA ASP A 302 -12.48 -9.24 -12.53
C ASP A 302 -11.30 -8.35 -12.90
N THR A 303 -10.81 -7.55 -11.97
CA THR A 303 -9.68 -6.62 -12.18
C THR A 303 -8.36 -7.18 -11.68
N GLY A 304 -8.38 -8.07 -10.69
CA GLY A 304 -7.21 -8.56 -9.97
C GLY A 304 -6.67 -7.57 -8.94
N LYS A 305 -7.51 -6.64 -8.51
CA LYS A 305 -7.18 -5.65 -7.51
C LYS A 305 -7.43 -6.21 -6.10
N VAL A 306 -6.49 -5.96 -5.20
CA VAL A 306 -6.54 -6.39 -3.80
C VAL A 306 -6.48 -5.17 -2.90
N GLN A 307 -7.37 -5.11 -1.92
CA GLN A 307 -7.40 -4.08 -0.90
C GLN A 307 -7.01 -4.67 0.46
N ILE A 308 -5.98 -4.12 1.06
CA ILE A 308 -5.40 -4.59 2.32
C ILE A 308 -5.40 -3.46 3.34
N GLN A 309 -5.94 -3.73 4.51
CA GLN A 309 -5.87 -2.82 5.64
C GLN A 309 -4.74 -3.24 6.59
N ILE A 310 -3.92 -2.27 6.97
CA ILE A 310 -2.89 -2.45 7.99
C ILE A 310 -3.30 -1.63 9.22
N SER A 311 -3.48 -2.32 10.35
CA SER A 311 -3.73 -1.70 11.66
C SER A 311 -2.48 -1.72 12.52
N PHE A 312 -2.39 -0.74 13.40
CA PHE A 312 -1.25 -0.55 14.30
C PHE A 312 -1.74 -0.61 15.75
N GLU A 313 -0.89 -1.07 16.65
CA GLU A 313 -1.19 -0.99 18.06
C GLU A 313 -1.40 0.48 18.50
N GLN A 314 -2.47 0.73 19.22
CA GLN A 314 -2.90 2.08 19.61
C GLN A 314 -1.85 2.84 20.43
N LYS A 315 -0.99 2.14 21.17
CA LYS A 315 0.08 2.76 21.95
C LYS A 315 1.03 3.62 21.09
N TYR A 316 1.33 3.17 19.83
CA TYR A 316 2.23 3.89 18.94
C TYR A 316 1.64 5.19 18.39
N TYR A 317 0.33 5.27 18.28
CA TYR A 317 -0.35 6.52 17.97
C TYR A 317 -0.04 7.60 19.02
N TYR A 318 -0.16 7.24 20.30
CA TYR A 318 0.13 8.18 21.39
C TYR A 318 1.62 8.47 21.57
N GLU A 319 2.49 7.50 21.30
CA GLU A 319 3.94 7.74 21.27
C GLU A 319 4.30 8.77 20.20
N VAL A 320 3.79 8.62 18.98
CA VAL A 320 4.02 9.57 17.88
C VAL A 320 3.46 10.94 18.21
N LEU A 321 2.27 11.02 18.80
CA LEU A 321 1.72 12.31 19.25
C LEU A 321 2.64 12.97 20.27
N SER A 322 3.18 12.19 21.22
CA SER A 322 4.11 12.71 22.22
C SER A 322 5.41 13.21 21.58
N GLU A 323 5.96 12.47 20.61
CA GLU A 323 7.16 12.88 19.84
C GLU A 323 6.93 14.19 19.07
N LEU A 324 5.80 14.32 18.38
CA LEU A 324 5.48 15.49 17.57
C LEU A 324 5.13 16.75 18.37
N THR A 325 4.50 16.57 19.55
CA THR A 325 4.03 17.68 20.38
C THR A 325 5.02 18.07 21.47
N GLY A 326 6.00 17.22 21.78
CA GLY A 326 6.90 17.38 22.92
C GLY A 326 6.17 17.24 24.27
N THR A 327 4.91 16.76 24.27
CA THR A 327 4.07 16.59 25.46
C THR A 327 3.77 15.12 25.67
N GLN A 328 3.90 14.62 26.88
CA GLN A 328 3.61 13.21 27.17
C GLN A 328 2.10 12.94 27.06
N ILE A 329 1.71 12.11 26.10
CA ILE A 329 0.34 11.69 25.84
C ILE A 329 0.34 10.16 25.82
N SER A 330 -0.33 9.52 26.77
CA SER A 330 -0.37 8.06 26.91
C SER A 330 -1.75 7.45 26.62
N GLY A 331 -2.75 8.30 26.38
CA GLY A 331 -4.12 7.86 26.12
C GLY A 331 -5.06 8.99 25.73
N GLU A 332 -6.33 8.65 25.54
CA GLU A 332 -7.37 9.62 25.12
C GLU A 332 -7.57 10.74 26.14
N TYR A 333 -7.47 10.42 27.44
CA TYR A 333 -7.66 11.41 28.48
C TYR A 333 -6.60 12.53 28.40
N GLU A 334 -5.32 12.17 28.34
CA GLU A 334 -4.23 13.12 28.20
C GLU A 334 -4.31 13.91 26.90
N LEU A 335 -4.71 13.24 25.79
CA LEU A 335 -4.93 13.91 24.51
C LEU A 335 -6.01 14.99 24.62
N ILE A 336 -7.18 14.66 25.16
CA ILE A 336 -8.29 15.60 25.32
C ILE A 336 -7.88 16.75 26.24
N ARG A 337 -7.21 16.46 27.35
CA ARG A 337 -6.71 17.46 28.28
C ARG A 337 -5.73 18.42 27.61
N THR A 338 -4.73 17.86 26.91
CA THR A 338 -3.73 18.67 26.17
C THR A 338 -4.39 19.55 25.11
N MET A 339 -5.36 19.02 24.38
CA MET A 339 -6.12 19.78 23.37
C MET A 339 -6.91 20.92 24.01
N LYS A 340 -7.50 20.68 25.19
CA LYS A 340 -8.21 21.72 25.94
C LYS A 340 -7.24 22.81 26.41
N ASP A 341 -6.14 22.42 27.05
CA ASP A 341 -5.14 23.36 27.54
C ASP A 341 -4.57 24.22 26.40
N LEU A 342 -4.28 23.58 25.25
CA LEU A 342 -3.81 24.31 24.05
C LEU A 342 -4.90 25.23 23.47
N SER A 343 -6.17 24.84 23.53
CA SER A 343 -7.29 25.69 23.09
C SER A 343 -7.44 26.93 23.96
N ASP A 344 -7.35 26.75 25.28
CA ASP A 344 -7.42 27.84 26.25
C ASP A 344 -6.22 28.81 26.07
N MET A 345 -4.99 28.27 25.96
CA MET A 345 -3.80 29.06 25.65
C MET A 345 -3.92 29.80 24.31
N LYS A 346 -4.48 29.16 23.28
CA LYS A 346 -4.68 29.79 21.96
C LYS A 346 -5.66 30.94 22.04
N GLN A 347 -6.71 30.81 22.85
CA GLN A 347 -7.69 31.88 23.05
C GLN A 347 -7.06 33.06 23.77
N GLU A 348 -6.33 32.84 24.86
CA GLU A 348 -5.60 33.87 25.58
C GLU A 348 -4.55 34.56 24.73
N PHE A 349 -3.70 33.75 24.05
CA PHE A 349 -2.68 34.29 23.18
C PHE A 349 -3.25 35.03 21.96
N GLY A 350 -4.41 34.60 21.46
CA GLY A 350 -5.10 35.24 20.35
C GLY A 350 -5.41 36.72 20.60
N GLN A 351 -5.73 37.09 21.84
CA GLN A 351 -6.02 38.46 22.23
C GLN A 351 -4.80 39.37 22.20
N ILE A 352 -3.61 38.83 22.45
CA ILE A 352 -2.37 39.60 22.53
C ILE A 352 -1.39 39.40 21.36
N LYS A 353 -1.68 38.44 20.45
CA LYS A 353 -0.80 38.07 19.34
C LYS A 353 -0.47 39.27 18.44
N ASP A 354 -1.48 40.00 18.04
CA ASP A 354 -1.33 41.16 17.13
C ASP A 354 -0.65 42.32 17.87
N ALA A 355 -0.99 42.50 19.15
CA ALA A 355 -0.33 43.49 20.01
C ALA A 355 1.16 43.18 20.21
N PHE A 356 1.51 41.87 20.39
CA PHE A 356 2.89 41.45 20.50
C PHE A 356 3.71 41.66 19.21
N ALA A 357 3.10 41.44 18.05
CA ALA A 357 3.72 41.75 16.78
C ALA A 357 3.90 43.27 16.61
N ASP A 358 2.88 44.04 16.96
CA ASP A 358 2.88 45.51 16.86
C ASP A 358 3.91 46.18 17.79
N VAL A 359 4.04 45.69 19.04
CA VAL A 359 5.05 46.25 19.96
C VAL A 359 6.47 46.00 19.51
N LYS A 360 6.75 44.92 18.80
CA LYS A 360 8.08 44.67 18.22
C LYS A 360 8.41 45.69 17.14
N MET A 361 7.43 46.15 16.35
CA MET A 361 7.65 47.10 15.28
C MET A 361 7.53 48.54 15.74
N LYS A 362 6.49 48.87 16.53
CA LYS A 362 6.16 50.26 16.90
C LYS A 362 6.76 50.69 18.24
N GLY A 363 7.23 49.75 19.04
CA GLY A 363 7.81 50.00 20.37
C GLY A 363 6.80 50.15 21.50
N TYR A 364 5.53 50.40 21.21
CA TYR A 364 4.47 50.59 22.18
C TYR A 364 3.10 50.16 21.57
N VAL A 365 2.30 49.44 22.35
CA VAL A 365 0.94 49.07 21.96
C VAL A 365 0.06 48.93 23.19
N VAL A 366 -1.24 49.16 23.03
CA VAL A 366 -2.26 48.96 24.06
C VAL A 366 -3.21 47.88 23.61
N VAL A 367 -3.38 46.86 24.44
CA VAL A 367 -4.44 45.83 24.28
C VAL A 367 -5.70 46.33 24.95
N SER A 368 -6.73 46.52 24.16
CA SER A 368 -8.04 46.95 24.67
C SER A 368 -8.71 45.82 25.46
N PRO A 369 -9.45 46.14 26.52
CA PRO A 369 -10.19 45.17 27.31
C PRO A 369 -11.28 44.48 26.48
N SER A 370 -11.55 43.20 26.79
CA SER A 370 -12.71 42.50 26.27
C SER A 370 -14.01 43.03 26.89
N ARG A 371 -15.14 42.69 26.27
CA ARG A 371 -16.46 43.07 26.82
C ARG A 371 -16.68 42.48 28.22
N GLU A 372 -16.10 41.32 28.50
CA GLU A 372 -16.22 40.61 29.78
C GLU A 372 -15.44 41.27 30.90
N ASP A 373 -14.39 42.00 30.56
CA ASP A 373 -13.56 42.75 31.55
C ASP A 373 -14.16 44.10 31.93
N ILE A 374 -15.16 44.58 31.19
CA ILE A 374 -15.77 45.90 31.41
C ILE A 374 -16.80 45.79 32.54
N LYS A 375 -16.54 46.47 33.63
CA LYS A 375 -17.49 46.64 34.73
C LYS A 375 -18.28 47.93 34.52
N LEU A 376 -19.60 47.84 34.53
CA LEU A 376 -20.49 48.98 34.44
C LEU A 376 -21.03 49.34 35.84
N GLU A 377 -20.94 50.60 36.22
CA GLU A 377 -21.59 51.13 37.42
C GLU A 377 -23.05 51.40 37.14
N GLU A 378 -23.88 51.49 38.19
CA GLU A 378 -25.28 51.82 38.07
C GLU A 378 -25.45 53.23 37.46
N PRO A 379 -26.41 53.42 36.56
CA PRO A 379 -26.69 54.70 35.95
C PRO A 379 -27.17 55.75 37.00
N VAL A 380 -26.51 56.90 36.99
CA VAL A 380 -26.82 57.99 37.94
C VAL A 380 -27.40 59.19 37.18
N ILE A 381 -28.51 59.75 37.70
CA ILE A 381 -29.11 60.96 37.13
C ILE A 381 -28.22 62.17 37.48
N ILE A 382 -27.83 62.93 36.45
CA ILE A 382 -27.04 64.14 36.58
C ILE A 382 -27.84 65.37 36.11
N LYS A 383 -27.66 66.50 36.76
CA LYS A 383 -28.25 67.79 36.37
C LYS A 383 -27.17 68.71 35.83
N GLN A 384 -27.33 69.20 34.62
CA GLN A 384 -26.41 70.15 33.99
C GLN A 384 -27.22 71.39 33.55
N GLY A 385 -27.15 72.43 34.38
CA GLY A 385 -27.98 73.61 34.20
C GLY A 385 -29.49 73.33 34.36
N SER A 386 -30.29 73.53 33.34
CA SER A 386 -31.70 73.26 33.33
C SER A 386 -32.07 71.88 32.75
N LYS A 387 -31.07 71.09 32.33
CA LYS A 387 -31.28 69.75 31.68
C LYS A 387 -30.86 68.65 32.63
N PHE A 388 -31.55 67.49 32.48
CA PHE A 388 -31.21 66.26 33.15
C PHE A 388 -30.65 65.26 32.18
N GLY A 389 -29.64 64.50 32.57
CA GLY A 389 -29.03 63.43 31.82
C GLY A 389 -28.79 62.20 32.67
N VAL A 390 -28.38 61.09 32.07
CA VAL A 390 -27.97 59.89 32.73
C VAL A 390 -26.48 59.72 32.51
N LYS A 391 -25.71 59.54 33.57
CA LYS A 391 -24.28 59.23 33.56
C LYS A 391 -24.09 57.74 33.83
N ILE A 392 -23.43 57.07 32.91
CA ILE A 392 -22.98 55.70 33.05
C ILE A 392 -21.45 55.72 33.17
N ARG A 393 -20.91 55.08 34.19
CA ARG A 393 -19.47 54.93 34.38
C ARG A 393 -19.08 53.49 34.10
N SER A 394 -17.97 53.29 33.43
CA SER A 394 -17.38 51.97 33.22
C SER A 394 -15.92 51.95 33.62
N GLU A 395 -15.48 50.84 34.11
CA GLU A 395 -14.09 50.56 34.47
C GLU A 395 -13.66 49.28 33.78
N ALA A 396 -12.48 49.26 33.17
CA ALA A 396 -11.92 48.09 32.55
C ALA A 396 -10.37 48.14 32.57
N PRO A 397 -9.68 47.00 32.76
CA PRO A 397 -8.24 46.93 32.68
C PRO A 397 -7.78 47.10 31.22
N SER A 398 -6.65 47.77 31.02
CA SER A 398 -5.93 47.75 29.72
C SER A 398 -4.52 47.24 29.95
N ILE A 399 -3.97 46.49 28.96
CA ILE A 399 -2.60 46.01 29.03
C ILE A 399 -1.74 46.85 28.10
N HIS A 400 -0.66 47.42 28.66
CA HIS A 400 0.30 48.26 27.92
C HIS A 400 1.59 47.48 27.74
N MET A 401 1.99 47.26 26.48
CA MET A 401 3.26 46.62 26.13
C MET A 401 4.25 47.67 25.62
N ILE A 402 5.45 47.63 26.16
CA ILE A 402 6.52 48.59 25.85
C ILE A 402 7.77 47.79 25.50
N ARG A 403 8.41 48.10 24.38
CA ARG A 403 9.70 47.60 23.99
C ARG A 403 10.78 48.62 24.38
N ALA A 404 11.63 48.25 25.33
CA ALA A 404 12.77 49.07 25.73
C ALA A 404 14.08 48.35 25.36
N ASN A 405 15.09 49.12 24.96
CA ASN A 405 16.43 48.61 24.75
C ASN A 405 17.20 48.59 26.07
N ILE A 406 17.83 47.49 26.38
CA ILE A 406 18.73 47.37 27.53
C ILE A 406 20.15 47.45 27.03
N GLU A 407 20.92 48.39 27.56
CA GLU A 407 22.34 48.51 27.30
C GLU A 407 23.12 47.93 28.47
N THR A 408 24.05 47.03 28.21
CA THR A 408 24.91 46.47 29.26
C THR A 408 26.38 46.66 28.85
N GLU A 409 27.20 47.00 29.81
CA GLU A 409 28.63 47.15 29.63
C GLU A 409 29.33 46.11 30.52
N ILE A 410 30.24 45.35 29.91
CA ILE A 410 31.10 44.40 30.59
C ILE A 410 32.51 44.91 30.54
N ALA A 411 33.06 45.22 31.68
CA ALA A 411 34.42 45.74 31.82
C ALA A 411 35.25 44.80 32.71
N PRO A 412 35.78 43.67 32.17
CA PRO A 412 36.66 42.80 32.95
C PRO A 412 37.96 43.54 33.28
N ILE A 413 38.23 43.70 34.58
CA ILE A 413 39.40 44.45 35.07
C ILE A 413 40.57 43.48 35.21
N VAL A 414 41.73 43.85 34.63
CA VAL A 414 43.02 43.15 34.68
C VAL A 414 44.09 44.02 35.34
N GLY A 415 45.23 43.43 35.77
CA GLY A 415 46.21 44.08 36.59
C GLY A 415 47.14 45.03 35.89
N SER A 416 47.26 45.02 34.53
CA SER A 416 48.17 45.91 33.77
C SER A 416 47.57 46.22 32.37
N GLU A 417 48.07 47.35 31.81
CA GLU A 417 47.71 47.81 30.45
C GLU A 417 48.04 46.75 29.40
N GLN A 418 49.21 46.07 29.54
CA GLN A 418 49.58 44.98 28.62
C GLN A 418 48.57 43.79 28.67
N GLN A 419 48.16 43.40 29.85
CA GLN A 419 47.14 42.33 30.02
C GLN A 419 45.80 42.75 29.43
N ALA A 420 45.41 44.01 29.51
CA ALA A 420 44.18 44.51 28.90
C ALA A 420 44.28 44.47 27.38
N GLN A 421 45.43 44.80 26.80
CA GLN A 421 45.67 44.72 25.36
C GLN A 421 45.64 43.27 24.89
N ASP A 422 46.34 42.36 25.59
CA ASP A 422 46.36 40.94 25.28
C ASP A 422 44.96 40.33 25.32
N LEU A 423 44.10 40.69 26.30
CA LEU A 423 42.71 40.27 26.42
C LEU A 423 41.87 40.83 25.26
N ALA A 424 42.04 42.08 24.91
CA ALA A 424 41.33 42.70 23.79
C ALA A 424 41.66 42.00 22.45
N ASP A 425 42.95 41.70 22.24
CA ASP A 425 43.43 41.02 21.04
C ASP A 425 42.96 39.56 21.00
N TYR A 426 42.89 38.88 22.16
CA TYR A 426 42.34 37.57 22.30
C TYR A 426 40.84 37.56 21.92
N ILE A 427 40.01 38.46 22.44
CA ILE A 427 38.59 38.59 22.10
C ILE A 427 38.39 38.87 20.61
N LYS A 428 39.21 39.74 20.01
CA LYS A 428 39.17 40.03 18.56
C LYS A 428 39.51 38.81 17.71
N LYS A 429 40.53 38.04 18.10
CA LYS A 429 40.94 36.84 17.37
C LYS A 429 39.86 35.74 17.43
N GLU A 430 39.26 35.54 18.60
CA GLU A 430 38.18 34.59 18.77
C GLU A 430 36.89 34.98 18.03
N SER A 431 36.72 36.27 17.68
CA SER A 431 35.58 36.73 16.86
C SER A 431 35.56 36.12 15.45
N GLU A 432 36.71 35.63 14.97
CA GLU A 432 36.84 34.94 13.67
C GLU A 432 36.58 33.42 13.77
N SER A 433 36.39 32.88 14.98
CA SER A 433 36.07 31.47 15.20
C SER A 433 34.63 31.13 14.81
N PRO A 434 34.29 29.86 14.55
CA PRO A 434 32.91 29.43 14.25
C PRO A 434 31.89 29.79 15.35
N GLU A 435 32.30 29.81 16.61
CA GLU A 435 31.47 30.18 17.76
C GLU A 435 31.40 31.71 17.98
N GLY A 436 32.26 32.44 17.32
CA GLY A 436 32.31 33.89 17.39
C GLY A 436 32.68 34.44 18.77
N VAL A 437 32.44 35.75 18.99
CA VAL A 437 32.72 36.42 20.28
C VAL A 437 31.94 35.79 21.45
N TRP A 438 30.77 35.25 21.21
CA TRP A 438 29.88 34.75 22.28
C TRP A 438 30.45 33.58 23.07
N GLY A 439 31.17 32.65 22.38
CA GLY A 439 31.85 31.52 23.02
C GLY A 439 33.15 31.83 23.74
N THR A 440 33.71 33.06 23.55
CA THR A 440 35.00 33.44 24.13
C THR A 440 34.97 33.42 25.66
N ASN A 441 35.89 32.64 26.26
CA ASN A 441 35.95 32.50 27.72
C ASN A 441 36.79 33.67 28.34
N ILE A 442 36.17 34.39 29.26
CA ILE A 442 36.82 35.46 30.03
C ILE A 442 36.70 35.10 31.54
N PHE A 443 37.83 34.76 32.15
CA PHE A 443 37.93 34.40 33.57
C PHE A 443 36.94 33.26 34.01
N GLY A 444 36.74 32.28 33.17
CA GLY A 444 35.93 31.12 33.49
C GLY A 444 34.44 31.23 33.14
N LYS A 445 34.01 32.36 32.54
CA LYS A 445 32.67 32.55 31.99
C LYS A 445 32.77 32.93 30.51
N SER A 446 31.80 32.46 29.72
CA SER A 446 31.69 32.95 28.33
C SER A 446 31.22 34.40 28.26
N VAL A 447 31.53 35.08 27.17
CA VAL A 447 31.01 36.44 26.91
C VAL A 447 29.47 36.42 26.97
N GLU A 448 28.84 35.38 26.43
CA GLU A 448 27.42 35.23 26.48
C GLU A 448 26.88 35.20 27.92
N GLU A 449 27.48 34.40 28.80
CA GLU A 449 27.10 34.33 30.23
C GLU A 449 27.26 35.68 30.93
N LEU A 450 28.37 36.39 30.66
CA LEU A 450 28.64 37.69 31.26
C LEU A 450 27.64 38.76 30.80
N VAL A 451 27.29 38.77 29.49
CA VAL A 451 26.29 39.69 28.94
C VAL A 451 24.90 39.38 29.51
N MET A 452 24.54 38.12 29.56
CA MET A 452 23.24 37.70 30.10
C MET A 452 23.13 38.02 31.61
N ASP A 453 24.17 37.79 32.37
CA ASP A 453 24.23 38.20 33.81
C ASP A 453 24.08 39.72 33.98
N GLY A 454 24.77 40.50 33.15
CA GLY A 454 24.67 41.96 33.14
C GLY A 454 23.27 42.47 32.82
N MET A 455 22.64 41.87 31.80
CA MET A 455 21.24 42.18 31.42
C MET A 455 20.25 41.80 32.51
N ARG A 456 20.40 40.59 33.08
CA ARG A 456 19.56 40.14 34.19
C ARG A 456 19.65 41.05 35.40
N ASN A 457 20.84 41.46 35.77
CA ASN A 457 21.02 42.38 36.89
C ASN A 457 20.33 43.73 36.66
N LYS A 458 20.35 44.29 35.44
CA LYS A 458 19.63 45.53 35.12
C LYS A 458 18.13 45.37 35.16
N LEU A 459 17.61 44.22 34.70
CA LEU A 459 16.17 43.92 34.79
C LEU A 459 15.70 43.77 36.20
N THR A 460 16.51 43.13 37.08
CA THR A 460 16.15 42.95 38.50
C THR A 460 16.24 44.28 39.32
N MET A 461 16.90 45.32 38.79
CA MET A 461 16.88 46.64 39.43
C MET A 461 15.53 47.34 39.34
N ILE A 462 14.64 46.94 38.44
CA ILE A 462 13.25 47.40 38.40
C ILE A 462 12.47 46.57 39.44
N ASN A 463 12.58 47.03 40.70
CA ASN A 463 11.89 46.37 41.82
C ASN A 463 10.38 46.62 41.79
N ASP A 464 9.64 45.93 42.65
CA ASP A 464 8.17 46.00 42.73
C ASP A 464 7.64 47.41 42.94
N GLU A 465 8.39 48.26 43.69
CA GLU A 465 8.03 49.65 43.93
C GLU A 465 8.10 50.47 42.64
N SER A 466 9.16 50.28 41.86
CA SER A 466 9.33 50.95 40.56
C SER A 466 8.25 50.49 39.56
N GLN A 467 7.90 49.23 39.59
CA GLN A 467 6.80 48.67 38.72
C GLN A 467 5.46 49.28 39.09
N MET A 468 5.12 49.38 40.40
CA MET A 468 3.90 50.03 40.85
C MET A 468 3.83 51.52 40.48
N LYS A 469 4.96 52.26 40.62
CA LYS A 469 5.02 53.68 40.20
C LYS A 469 4.80 53.86 38.71
N LEU A 470 5.35 52.97 37.86
CA LEU A 470 5.12 52.95 36.43
C LEU A 470 3.62 52.67 36.11
N GLN A 471 3.01 51.67 36.76
CA GLN A 471 1.60 51.31 36.61
C GLN A 471 0.69 52.51 36.98
N ASP A 472 0.90 53.13 38.16
CA ASP A 472 0.13 54.29 38.62
C ASP A 472 0.26 55.47 37.67
N SER A 473 1.47 55.68 37.12
CA SER A 473 1.71 56.77 36.19
C SER A 473 1.00 56.54 34.88
N MET A 474 1.01 55.29 34.33
CA MET A 474 0.29 54.92 33.14
C MET A 474 -1.23 55.04 33.32
N GLN A 475 -1.77 54.58 34.48
CA GLN A 475 -3.17 54.73 34.79
C GLN A 475 -3.62 56.21 34.85
N LYS A 476 -2.80 57.11 35.41
CA LYS A 476 -3.06 58.55 35.37
C LYS A 476 -3.05 59.11 33.95
N ILE A 477 -2.03 58.76 33.16
CA ILE A 477 -1.92 59.18 31.77
C ILE A 477 -3.14 58.81 30.93
N VAL A 478 -3.65 57.57 31.12
CA VAL A 478 -4.79 57.04 30.33
C VAL A 478 -6.12 57.69 30.79
N ASN A 479 -6.27 58.00 32.10
CA ASN A 479 -7.54 58.52 32.67
C ASN A 479 -7.60 60.05 32.69
N ASP A 480 -6.49 60.76 32.71
CA ASP A 480 -6.44 62.23 32.73
C ASP A 480 -6.60 62.81 31.30
N SER A 481 -7.77 63.34 31.00
CA SER A 481 -8.14 63.88 29.69
C SER A 481 -7.43 65.18 29.29
N ASN A 482 -6.48 65.71 30.08
CA ASN A 482 -5.97 67.06 29.92
C ASN A 482 -4.63 67.21 29.18
N GLY A 483 -4.10 66.15 28.57
CA GLY A 483 -2.87 66.26 27.74
C GLY A 483 -1.66 66.93 28.41
N GLY A 484 -1.59 66.86 29.75
CA GLY A 484 -0.51 67.48 30.53
C GLY A 484 0.78 66.70 30.45
N LEU A 485 1.91 67.41 30.70
CA LEU A 485 3.23 66.80 30.85
C LEU A 485 3.23 65.87 32.08
N VAL A 486 3.50 64.59 31.87
CA VAL A 486 3.64 63.63 32.97
C VAL A 486 5.12 63.42 33.22
N CYS A 487 5.54 63.71 34.42
CA CYS A 487 6.91 63.42 34.88
C CYS A 487 6.87 62.13 35.74
N ILE A 488 7.57 61.10 35.29
CA ILE A 488 7.70 59.84 36.02
C ILE A 488 9.05 59.89 36.75
N ILE A 489 9.03 59.94 38.08
CA ILE A 489 10.23 59.81 38.94
C ILE A 489 10.21 58.39 39.49
N ILE A 490 11.12 57.56 38.96
CA ILE A 490 11.29 56.15 39.38
C ILE A 490 12.23 56.08 40.57
#